data_d6535bf527c5d33c4eb3859be8ff78cf
#
_entry.id   d6535bf527c5d33c4eb3859be8ff78cf
#
_cell.length_a   1.000
_cell.length_b   1.000
_cell.length_c   1.000
_cell.angle_alpha   90.00
_cell.angle_beta   90.00
_cell.angle_gamma   90.00
#
_symmetry.space_group_name_H-M   'P 1'
#
loop_
_entity.id
_entity.type
_entity.pdbx_description
1 polymer ?
#
loop_
_entity_poly.entity_id
_entity_poly.type
_entity_poly.pdbx_seq_one_letter_code
_entity_poly.pdbx_strand_id
1 'polypeptide(L)' 'MKIPTNSLSAEALRSIIEAFVLREGTDYGPAEHDLDSKCAAVLRQLEAGEAEIDFDPDTESIDIRPTRTAKP' A
#
# COMPACT_ATOMS: atom_id res chain seq x y z
N MET A 1 4.20 -0.46 13.64
CA MET A 1 2.91 -0.05 14.21
C MET A 1 1.86 -0.04 13.12
N LYS A 2 0.82 -0.77 13.35
CA LYS A 2 -0.22 -0.91 12.36
C LYS A 2 -1.15 0.28 12.35
N ILE A 3 -1.48 0.75 11.16
CA ILE A 3 -2.38 1.88 11.01
C ILE A 3 -3.62 1.42 10.26
N PRO A 4 -4.79 1.52 10.86
CA PRO A 4 -6.01 1.12 10.16
C PRO A 4 -6.34 2.10 9.05
N THR A 5 -6.87 1.56 7.97
CA THR A 5 -7.14 2.39 6.81
C THR A 5 -8.20 3.44 7.08
N ASN A 6 -9.14 3.13 7.96
CA ASN A 6 -10.19 4.10 8.23
C ASN A 6 -9.72 5.23 9.14
N SER A 7 -8.49 5.17 9.61
CA SER A 7 -7.92 6.30 10.34
C SER A 7 -7.30 7.30 9.41
N LEU A 8 -7.25 7.02 8.14
CA LEU A 8 -6.60 7.89 7.17
C LEU A 8 -7.63 8.47 6.23
N SER A 9 -7.38 9.68 5.78
CA SER A 9 -8.23 10.24 4.75
C SER A 9 -7.95 9.55 3.44
N ALA A 10 -8.86 9.71 2.49
CA ALA A 10 -8.67 9.07 1.19
C ALA A 10 -7.39 9.58 0.54
N GLU A 11 -7.10 10.84 0.68
CA GLU A 11 -5.90 11.40 0.08
C GLU A 11 -4.65 10.85 0.74
N ALA A 12 -4.65 10.77 2.06
CA ALA A 12 -3.49 10.24 2.74
C ALA A 12 -3.27 8.78 2.38
N LEU A 13 -4.33 8.02 2.32
CA LEU A 13 -4.24 6.63 1.98
C LEU A 13 -3.69 6.45 0.58
N ARG A 14 -4.19 7.25 -0.36
CA ARG A 14 -3.72 7.16 -1.73
C ARG A 14 -2.25 7.50 -1.82
N SER A 15 -1.81 8.52 -1.10
CA SER A 15 -0.40 8.91 -1.10
C SER A 15 0.48 7.79 -0.60
N ILE A 16 0.06 7.11 0.45
CA ILE A 16 0.84 6.01 1.00
C ILE A 16 0.92 4.88 -0.01
N ILE A 17 -0.19 4.57 -0.65
CA ILE A 17 -0.22 3.49 -1.62
C ILE A 17 0.66 3.83 -2.82
N GLU A 18 0.58 5.05 -3.29
CA GLU A 18 1.40 5.45 -4.43
C GLU A 18 2.88 5.36 -4.10
N ALA A 19 3.25 5.83 -2.93
CA ALA A 19 4.64 5.77 -2.53
C ALA A 19 5.11 4.32 -2.45
N PHE A 20 4.27 3.45 -1.95
CA PHE A 20 4.61 2.05 -1.85
C PHE A 20 4.81 1.43 -3.24
N VAL A 21 3.89 1.70 -4.14
CA VAL A 21 3.96 1.13 -5.48
C VAL A 21 5.20 1.63 -6.21
N LEU A 22 5.48 2.91 -6.09
CA LEU A 22 6.64 3.48 -6.76
C LEU A 22 7.93 2.96 -6.18
N ARG A 23 7.93 2.72 -4.90
CA ARG A 23 9.11 2.22 -4.25
C ARG A 23 9.43 0.80 -4.66
N GLU A 24 8.42 0.05 -5.01
CA GLU A 24 8.63 -1.31 -5.46
C GLU A 24 9.40 -1.36 -6.77
N GLY A 25 9.59 -0.24 -7.38
CA GLY A 25 10.34 -0.22 -8.60
C GLY A 25 9.59 -0.77 -9.75
N THR A 26 8.33 -0.61 -9.73
CA THR A 26 7.54 -1.13 -10.79
C THR A 26 7.68 -0.21 -11.95
N ASP A 27 8.66 -0.45 -12.72
CA ASP A 27 8.95 0.38 -13.81
C ASP A 27 8.40 -0.22 -15.06
N TYR A 28 7.28 0.19 -15.48
CA TYR A 28 6.65 -0.42 -16.62
C TYR A 28 6.76 0.35 -17.89
N GLY A 29 7.50 1.37 -17.87
CA GLY A 29 7.71 2.11 -19.09
C GLY A 29 6.44 2.71 -19.62
N PRO A 30 5.87 2.12 -20.63
CA PRO A 30 4.78 2.79 -21.33
C PRO A 30 3.44 2.73 -20.64
N ALA A 31 3.30 1.94 -19.65
CA ALA A 31 1.98 1.78 -19.08
C ALA A 31 1.80 2.62 -17.86
N GLU A 32 1.62 3.87 -18.05
CA GLU A 32 1.43 4.71 -16.91
C GLU A 32 0.17 4.45 -16.21
N HIS A 33 -0.86 4.01 -16.89
CA HIS A 33 -2.08 3.71 -16.17
C HIS A 33 -1.91 2.52 -15.26
N ASP A 34 -0.78 1.84 -15.38
CA ASP A 34 -0.52 0.75 -14.44
C ASP A 34 -0.40 1.23 -13.03
N LEU A 35 0.04 2.45 -12.83
CA LEU A 35 0.13 2.98 -11.48
C LEU A 35 -1.25 2.99 -10.83
N ASP A 36 -2.24 3.49 -11.55
CA ASP A 36 -3.58 3.51 -11.02
C ASP A 36 -4.10 2.11 -10.76
N SER A 37 -3.85 1.19 -11.67
CA SER A 37 -4.30 -0.19 -11.50
C SER A 37 -3.66 -0.81 -10.28
N LYS A 38 -2.39 -0.57 -10.09
CA LYS A 38 -1.71 -1.15 -8.95
C LYS A 38 -2.17 -0.53 -7.66
N CYS A 39 -2.38 0.77 -7.66
CA CYS A 39 -2.89 1.43 -6.47
C CYS A 39 -4.27 0.92 -6.13
N ALA A 40 -5.10 0.71 -7.13
CA ALA A 40 -6.43 0.19 -6.87
C ALA A 40 -6.38 -1.22 -6.31
N ALA A 41 -5.47 -2.04 -6.82
CA ALA A 41 -5.34 -3.39 -6.31
C ALA A 41 -4.89 -3.40 -4.85
N VAL A 42 -3.92 -2.54 -4.53
CA VAL A 42 -3.46 -2.47 -3.16
C VAL A 42 -4.57 -1.97 -2.24
N LEU A 43 -5.29 -0.97 -2.70
CA LEU A 43 -6.39 -0.45 -1.90
C LEU A 43 -7.42 -1.53 -1.62
N ARG A 44 -7.74 -2.34 -2.63
CA ARG A 44 -8.65 -3.43 -2.44
C ARG A 44 -8.17 -4.40 -1.41
N GLN A 45 -6.88 -4.71 -1.43
CA GLN A 45 -6.32 -5.61 -0.45
C GLN A 45 -6.41 -5.03 0.95
N LEU A 46 -6.18 -3.73 1.07
CA LEU A 46 -6.28 -3.09 2.37
C LEU A 46 -7.71 -3.11 2.88
N GLU A 47 -8.65 -2.84 1.99
CA GLU A 47 -10.04 -2.80 2.40
C GLU A 47 -10.56 -4.20 2.73
N ALA A 48 -10.04 -5.20 2.06
CA ALA A 48 -10.46 -6.56 2.32
C ALA A 48 -9.78 -7.16 3.54
N GLY A 49 -8.81 -6.44 4.10
CA GLY A 49 -8.10 -6.97 5.25
C GLY A 49 -6.99 -7.92 4.89
N GLU A 50 -6.62 -7.96 3.62
CA GLU A 50 -5.56 -8.85 3.18
C GLU A 50 -4.20 -8.20 3.27
N ALA A 51 -4.18 -6.91 3.49
CA ALA A 51 -2.93 -6.19 3.69
C ALA A 51 -3.13 -5.15 4.76
N GLU A 52 -2.05 -4.68 5.31
CA GLU A 52 -2.13 -3.66 6.35
C GLU A 52 -1.01 -2.67 6.17
N ILE A 53 -1.21 -1.49 6.71
CA ILE A 53 -0.22 -0.43 6.67
C ILE A 53 0.56 -0.47 7.96
N ASP A 54 1.88 -0.49 7.84
CA ASP A 54 2.74 -0.59 9.00
C ASP A 54 3.66 0.61 9.05
N PHE A 55 3.68 1.30 10.17
CA PHE A 55 4.53 2.46 10.35
C PHE A 55 5.65 2.12 11.31
N ASP A 56 6.88 2.43 10.88
CA ASP A 56 8.04 2.17 11.71
C ASP A 56 8.50 3.51 12.30
N PRO A 57 8.29 3.73 13.59
CA PRO A 57 8.68 5.01 14.18
C PRO A 57 10.18 5.22 14.26
N ASP A 58 10.94 4.16 14.22
CA ASP A 58 12.39 4.29 14.28
C ASP A 58 12.94 4.96 13.04
N THR A 59 12.46 4.53 11.89
CA THR A 59 12.90 5.09 10.64
C THR A 59 11.89 6.05 10.06
N GLU A 60 10.74 6.15 10.69
CA GLU A 60 9.66 7.01 10.23
C GLU A 60 9.26 6.64 8.81
N SER A 61 9.20 5.36 8.55
CA SER A 61 8.82 4.89 7.23
C SER A 61 7.52 4.11 7.31
N ILE A 62 6.84 4.06 6.19
CA ILE A 62 5.56 3.39 6.09
C ILE A 62 5.66 2.30 5.05
N ASP A 63 5.16 1.13 5.39
CA ASP A 63 5.14 0.02 4.47
C ASP A 63 3.78 -0.61 4.43
N ILE A 64 3.53 -1.35 3.38
CA ILE A 64 2.30 -2.11 3.26
C ILE A 64 2.68 -3.57 3.20
N ARG A 65 2.10 -4.37 4.07
CA ARG A 65 2.47 -5.77 4.21
C ARG A 65 1.25 -6.64 4.17
N PRO A 66 1.37 -7.86 3.68
CA PRO A 66 0.23 -8.77 3.71
C PRO A 66 -0.07 -9.20 5.13
N THR A 67 -1.33 -9.24 5.46
CA THR A 67 -1.73 -9.69 6.77
C THR A 67 -1.79 -11.20 6.84
N ARG A 68 -2.06 -11.87 5.69
CA ARG A 68 -2.17 -13.30 5.69
C ARG A 68 -0.86 -13.87 5.36
N THR A 69 -0.42 -14.74 6.10
CA THR A 69 0.78 -15.38 5.81
C THR A 69 0.51 -16.58 5.07
N ALA A 70 -0.30 -16.71 4.54
CA ALA A 70 -0.51 -17.76 3.69
C ALA A 70 0.02 -19.04 4.05
N LYS A 71 0.02 -19.47 4.02
CA LYS A 71 0.31 -20.43 3.94
C LYS A 71 0.27 -21.18 3.59
N PRO A 72 0.27 -21.64 3.53
CA PRO A 72 0.33 -22.53 3.11
C PRO A 72 0.33 -23.27 3.07
#